data_0bf51bac76839408ca295f44f141b4e4
#
_entry.id   0bf51bac76839408ca295f44f141b4e4
#
_cell.length_a   1.000
_cell.length_b   1.000
_cell.length_c   1.000
_cell.angle_alpha   90.00
_cell.angle_beta   90.00
_cell.angle_gamma   90.00
#
_symmetry.space_group_name_H-M   'P 1'
#
loop_
_entity.id
_entity.type
_entity.pdbx_description
1 polymer ?
#
loop_
_entity_poly.entity_id
_entity_poly.type
_entity_poly.pdbx_seq_one_letter_code
_entity_poly.pdbx_strand_id
1 'polypeptide(L)'
;ERGNKGAALTTYISLAGRYLVLMPNNPKAAGISRRIEGDDRSELREALRGLEIPDGMGMIVRTAGVGKAQEELQWDLDYLLALWTAIQDASTEKPAPFLIYQESNVIIRMIRDYLRKDIGEVLFDTPESFQEAITFIKQVMPQYENRIKLYEDKLPLFNRYQIEGQIESAFEREVKLPAGGSVVIDPTEALISIDINSSRATRGADIEETALNTNLEAADEIARQLRL
;
A
#
# COMPACT_ATOMS: atom_id res chain seq x y z
N GLU A 1 13.42 12.19 3.62
CA GLU A 1 13.60 12.76 2.27
C GLU A 1 12.37 13.55 1.84
N ARG A 2 12.56 14.63 1.15
CA ARG A 2 11.49 15.53 0.70
C ARG A 2 11.40 15.60 -0.83
N GLY A 3 11.59 14.46 -1.47
CA GLY A 3 11.70 14.35 -2.93
C GLY A 3 12.89 15.18 -3.43
N ASN A 4 12.69 16.02 -4.43
CA ASN A 4 13.74 16.86 -5.04
C ASN A 4 14.24 18.00 -4.12
N LYS A 5 13.73 18.16 -2.91
CA LYS A 5 14.09 19.23 -1.98
C LYS A 5 15.27 18.87 -1.04
N GLY A 6 15.82 17.68 -1.17
CA GLY A 6 16.93 17.21 -0.34
C GLY A 6 16.53 16.83 1.08
N ALA A 7 17.53 16.50 1.91
CA ALA A 7 17.33 16.07 3.29
C ALA A 7 17.01 17.26 4.21
N ALA A 8 16.20 17.00 5.24
CA ALA A 8 15.98 17.94 6.35
C ALA A 8 16.24 17.21 7.67
N LEU A 9 16.90 17.91 8.61
CA LEU A 9 17.15 17.39 9.95
C LEU A 9 16.13 17.97 10.92
N THR A 10 15.63 17.13 11.82
CA THR A 10 14.72 17.51 12.89
C THR A 10 14.98 16.65 14.12
N THR A 11 14.70 17.21 15.29
CA THR A 11 14.70 16.47 16.56
C THR A 11 13.33 15.82 16.87
N TYR A 12 12.30 16.18 16.12
CA TYR A 12 10.98 15.58 16.25
C TYR A 12 10.90 14.31 15.42
N ILE A 13 10.59 13.21 16.07
CA ILE A 13 10.41 11.92 15.41
C ILE A 13 8.95 11.79 14.96
N SER A 14 8.75 11.30 13.74
CA SER A 14 7.43 10.95 13.22
C SER A 14 7.49 9.56 12.61
N LEU A 15 6.66 8.65 13.12
CA LEU A 15 6.56 7.28 12.65
C LEU A 15 5.23 7.13 11.90
N ALA A 16 5.32 6.76 10.62
CA ALA A 16 4.15 6.65 9.77
C ALA A 16 3.61 5.21 9.78
N GLY A 17 2.38 5.06 10.29
CA GLY A 17 1.57 3.87 10.12
C GLY A 17 0.76 3.91 8.83
N ARG A 18 -0.19 2.98 8.71
CA ARG A 18 -1.14 2.95 7.60
C ARG A 18 -2.14 4.11 7.69
N TYR A 19 -2.76 4.28 8.84
CA TYR A 19 -3.82 5.23 9.11
C TYR A 19 -3.39 6.40 9.99
N LEU A 20 -2.37 6.19 10.81
CA LEU A 20 -1.88 7.12 11.82
C LEU A 20 -0.43 7.53 11.55
N VAL A 21 -0.05 8.67 12.11
CA VAL A 21 1.35 9.08 12.27
C VAL A 21 1.56 9.35 13.77
N LEU A 22 2.43 8.60 14.39
CA LEU A 22 2.81 8.78 15.81
C LEU A 22 4.00 9.74 15.90
N MET A 23 3.90 10.68 16.82
CA MET A 23 4.97 11.62 17.15
C MET A 23 5.38 11.44 18.62
N PRO A 24 6.31 10.52 18.92
CA PRO A 24 6.61 10.10 20.29
C PRO A 24 7.14 11.21 21.21
N ASN A 25 7.76 12.24 20.64
CA ASN A 25 8.36 13.34 21.37
C ASN A 25 7.77 14.72 21.02
N ASN A 26 6.53 14.76 20.50
CA ASN A 26 5.83 16.00 20.20
C ASN A 26 4.33 15.93 20.55
N PRO A 27 3.95 16.11 21.82
CA PRO A 27 2.55 16.02 22.26
C PRO A 27 1.65 17.10 21.66
N LYS A 28 2.21 18.19 21.15
CA LYS A 28 1.45 19.28 20.52
C LYS A 28 1.00 18.95 19.08
N ALA A 29 1.61 17.96 18.47
CA ALA A 29 1.27 17.53 17.11
C ALA A 29 0.13 16.50 17.15
N ALA A 30 -1.05 16.90 17.60
CA ALA A 30 -2.23 16.05 17.61
C ALA A 30 -3.30 16.58 16.66
N GLY A 31 -3.96 15.68 15.94
CA GLY A 31 -5.07 16.10 15.09
C GLY A 31 -5.47 15.11 13.99
N ILE A 32 -6.34 15.61 13.14
CA ILE A 32 -6.84 14.91 11.95
C ILE A 32 -6.34 15.68 10.74
N SER A 33 -5.93 14.98 9.69
CA SER A 33 -5.47 15.57 8.43
C SER A 33 -6.40 16.72 7.99
N ARG A 34 -5.82 17.81 7.52
CA ARG A 34 -6.57 18.98 7.02
C ARG A 34 -7.38 18.69 5.75
N ARG A 35 -7.07 17.57 5.09
CA ARG A 35 -7.79 17.11 3.88
C ARG A 35 -9.10 16.38 4.20
N ILE A 36 -9.35 16.09 5.47
CA ILE A 36 -10.58 15.41 5.92
C ILE A 36 -11.51 16.47 6.48
N GLU A 37 -12.70 16.57 5.93
CA GLU A 37 -13.69 17.60 6.24
C GLU A 37 -15.07 16.96 6.55
N GLY A 38 -16.02 17.76 7.01
CA GLY A 38 -17.42 17.38 7.21
C GLY A 38 -17.63 16.24 8.20
N ASP A 39 -18.53 15.35 7.85
CA ASP A 39 -18.98 14.23 8.69
C ASP A 39 -17.85 13.22 8.94
N ASP A 40 -17.04 12.93 7.94
CA ASP A 40 -15.87 12.03 8.07
C ASP A 40 -14.94 12.49 9.20
N ARG A 41 -14.75 13.80 9.34
CA ARG A 41 -13.91 14.38 10.40
C ARG A 41 -14.54 14.21 11.78
N SER A 42 -15.85 14.26 11.86
CA SER A 42 -16.59 14.10 13.10
C SER A 42 -16.60 12.65 13.57
N GLU A 43 -16.83 11.71 12.66
CA GLU A 43 -16.78 10.27 12.93
C GLU A 43 -15.38 9.82 13.38
N LEU A 44 -14.34 10.28 12.67
CA LEU A 44 -12.95 10.02 13.08
C LEU A 44 -12.62 10.58 14.47
N ARG A 45 -13.15 11.75 14.81
CA ARG A 45 -12.93 12.33 16.14
C ARG A 45 -13.54 11.47 17.25
N GLU A 46 -14.67 10.83 16.99
CA GLU A 46 -15.29 9.88 17.92
C GLU A 46 -14.47 8.59 18.03
N ALA A 47 -14.07 8.01 16.90
CA ALA A 47 -13.23 6.82 16.89
C ALA A 47 -11.90 7.02 17.64
N LEU A 48 -11.32 8.23 17.55
CA LEU A 48 -10.08 8.57 18.24
C LEU A 48 -10.19 8.70 19.77
N ARG A 49 -11.38 8.99 20.28
CA ARG A 49 -11.59 9.12 21.75
C ARG A 49 -11.37 7.82 22.51
N GLY A 50 -11.54 6.70 21.81
CA GLY A 50 -11.34 5.37 22.41
C GLY A 50 -9.93 4.82 22.25
N LEU A 51 -8.99 5.54 21.62
CA LEU A 51 -7.62 5.09 21.47
C LEU A 51 -6.79 5.42 22.73
N GLU A 52 -5.99 4.47 23.16
CA GLU A 52 -5.08 4.61 24.29
C GLU A 52 -3.73 5.17 23.82
N ILE A 53 -3.64 6.49 23.74
CA ILE A 53 -2.41 7.20 23.36
C ILE A 53 -1.60 7.47 24.64
N PRO A 54 -0.32 7.04 24.73
CA PRO A 54 0.52 7.32 25.88
C PRO A 54 0.74 8.83 26.09
N ASP A 55 0.84 9.24 27.35
CA ASP A 55 1.11 10.63 27.71
C ASP A 55 2.42 11.13 27.08
N GLY A 56 2.39 12.37 26.63
CA GLY A 56 3.56 13.00 26.02
C GLY A 56 3.74 12.71 24.52
N MET A 57 2.90 11.90 23.93
CA MET A 57 2.93 11.60 22.48
C MET A 57 1.85 12.38 21.73
N GLY A 58 2.19 12.79 20.51
CA GLY A 58 1.25 13.34 19.54
C GLY A 58 0.87 12.31 18.49
N MET A 59 -0.33 12.45 17.90
CA MET A 59 -0.81 11.58 16.85
C MET A 59 -1.60 12.34 15.82
N ILE A 60 -1.40 12.04 14.54
CA ILE A 60 -2.14 12.61 13.42
C ILE A 60 -2.81 11.49 12.62
N VAL A 61 -4.11 11.64 12.34
CA VAL A 61 -4.82 10.71 11.45
C VAL A 61 -4.62 11.11 10.00
N ARG A 62 -4.21 10.13 9.18
CA ARG A 62 -4.03 10.26 7.73
C ARG A 62 -5.39 10.15 7.02
N THR A 63 -5.44 10.58 5.75
CA THR A 63 -6.63 10.44 4.90
C THR A 63 -7.08 8.98 4.72
N ALA A 64 -6.14 8.04 4.77
CA ALA A 64 -6.43 6.60 4.71
C ALA A 64 -7.22 6.06 5.92
N GLY A 65 -7.32 6.83 7.01
CA GLY A 65 -8.09 6.49 8.20
C GLY A 65 -9.58 6.78 8.10
N VAL A 66 -10.04 7.45 7.04
CA VAL A 66 -11.48 7.72 6.83
C VAL A 66 -12.25 6.41 6.69
N GLY A 67 -13.38 6.31 7.40
CA GLY A 67 -14.24 5.13 7.39
C GLY A 67 -13.65 3.89 8.10
N LYS A 68 -12.56 4.05 8.88
CA LYS A 68 -11.94 2.96 9.62
C LYS A 68 -12.53 2.81 11.01
N ALA A 69 -12.78 1.56 11.40
CA ALA A 69 -13.25 1.25 12.74
C ALA A 69 -12.17 1.54 13.79
N GLN A 70 -12.59 1.77 15.04
CA GLN A 70 -11.69 2.03 16.16
C GLN A 70 -10.65 0.92 16.33
N GLU A 71 -11.03 -0.34 16.13
CA GLU A 71 -10.15 -1.50 16.25
C GLU A 71 -9.03 -1.49 15.19
N GLU A 72 -9.33 -1.02 13.97
CA GLU A 72 -8.32 -0.90 12.92
C GLU A 72 -7.32 0.22 13.24
N LEU A 73 -7.80 1.34 13.79
CA LEU A 73 -6.95 2.45 14.23
C LEU A 73 -6.11 2.06 15.45
N GLN A 74 -6.68 1.31 16.42
CA GLN A 74 -5.95 0.81 17.57
C GLN A 74 -4.85 -0.17 17.14
N TRP A 75 -5.12 -1.05 16.20
CA TRP A 75 -4.11 -1.95 15.66
C TRP A 75 -2.92 -1.19 15.03
N ASP A 76 -3.20 -0.11 14.28
CA ASP A 76 -2.15 0.72 13.68
C ASP A 76 -1.36 1.49 14.75
N LEU A 77 -2.03 1.94 15.83
CA LEU A 77 -1.38 2.56 16.98
C LEU A 77 -0.48 1.58 17.71
N ASP A 78 -0.95 0.36 17.98
CA ASP A 78 -0.17 -0.69 18.65
C ASP A 78 1.09 -1.04 17.86
N TYR A 79 0.97 -1.12 16.54
CA TYR A 79 2.10 -1.26 15.63
C TYR A 79 3.13 -0.13 15.82
N LEU A 80 2.67 1.14 15.82
CA LEU A 80 3.55 2.30 15.96
C LEU A 80 4.22 2.37 17.33
N LEU A 81 3.53 1.97 18.39
CA LEU A 81 4.07 1.89 19.73
C LEU A 81 5.14 0.78 19.86
N ALA A 82 4.89 -0.39 19.26
CA ALA A 82 5.87 -1.47 19.20
C ALA A 82 7.12 -1.04 18.41
N LEU A 83 6.94 -0.38 17.26
CA LEU A 83 8.03 0.18 16.47
C LEU A 83 8.84 1.21 17.27
N TRP A 84 8.17 2.11 17.99
CA TRP A 84 8.84 3.09 18.84
C TRP A 84 9.66 2.44 19.94
N THR A 85 9.13 1.42 20.60
CA THR A 85 9.85 0.66 21.62
C THR A 85 11.10 0.00 21.02
N ALA A 86 10.98 -0.64 19.86
CA ALA A 86 12.12 -1.25 19.18
C ALA A 86 13.21 -0.22 18.79
N ILE A 87 12.81 1.00 18.38
CA ILE A 87 13.75 2.09 18.09
C ILE A 87 14.46 2.56 19.38
N GLN A 88 13.73 2.69 20.49
CA GLN A 88 14.32 3.08 21.78
C GLN A 88 15.33 2.04 22.27
N ASP A 89 14.99 0.77 22.23
CA ASP A 89 15.88 -0.33 22.61
C ASP A 89 17.15 -0.33 21.77
N ALA A 90 17.00 -0.28 20.43
CA ALA A 90 18.14 -0.21 19.52
C ALA A 90 19.03 1.02 19.75
N SER A 91 18.45 2.16 20.17
CA SER A 91 19.21 3.39 20.42
C SER A 91 20.21 3.27 21.57
N THR A 92 20.01 2.31 22.47
CA THR A 92 20.88 2.06 23.63
C THR A 92 21.97 1.02 23.35
N GLU A 93 21.90 0.28 22.24
CA GLU A 93 22.83 -0.82 21.95
C GLU A 93 24.25 -0.37 21.61
N LYS A 94 24.39 0.80 20.98
CA LYS A 94 25.67 1.30 20.45
C LYS A 94 25.85 2.78 20.71
N PRO A 95 27.11 3.27 20.83
CA PRO A 95 27.39 4.71 20.90
C PRO A 95 27.03 5.39 19.56
N ALA A 96 26.45 6.59 19.65
CA ALA A 96 26.14 7.42 18.49
C ALA A 96 27.43 7.91 17.78
N PRO A 97 27.41 8.18 16.47
CA PRO A 97 26.24 8.10 15.58
C PRO A 97 26.14 6.74 14.85
N PHE A 98 24.92 6.20 14.71
CA PHE A 98 24.65 5.03 13.88
C PHE A 98 23.20 5.04 13.36
N LEU A 99 22.91 4.29 12.28
CA LEU A 99 21.58 4.16 11.73
C LEU A 99 20.76 3.22 12.62
N ILE A 100 19.68 3.73 13.22
CA ILE A 100 18.77 2.95 14.08
C ILE A 100 17.65 2.36 13.25
N TYR A 101 16.98 3.18 12.43
CA TYR A 101 15.82 2.79 11.66
C TYR A 101 15.75 3.57 10.34
N GLN A 102 15.35 2.89 9.28
CA GLN A 102 15.15 3.49 7.97
C GLN A 102 13.83 3.01 7.36
N GLU A 103 12.93 3.94 7.11
CA GLU A 103 11.60 3.64 6.53
C GLU A 103 11.61 3.44 5.01
N SER A 104 12.71 3.70 4.33
CA SER A 104 12.79 3.68 2.86
C SER A 104 12.74 2.28 2.22
N ASN A 105 12.79 1.22 3.01
CA ASN A 105 12.74 -0.14 2.51
C ASN A 105 11.35 -0.49 1.97
N VAL A 106 11.31 -0.95 0.72
CA VAL A 106 10.06 -1.31 0.03
C VAL A 106 9.35 -2.48 0.72
N ILE A 107 10.09 -3.47 1.25
CA ILE A 107 9.55 -4.64 1.93
C ILE A 107 8.82 -4.23 3.20
N ILE A 108 9.47 -3.42 4.04
CA ILE A 108 8.89 -2.91 5.28
C ILE A 108 7.62 -2.08 4.99
N ARG A 109 7.67 -1.22 3.97
CA ARG A 109 6.50 -0.43 3.56
C ARG A 109 5.35 -1.30 3.06
N MET A 110 5.64 -2.34 2.26
CA MET A 110 4.63 -3.29 1.78
C MET A 110 3.98 -4.04 2.94
N ILE A 111 4.76 -4.54 3.89
CA ILE A 111 4.24 -5.19 5.10
C ILE A 111 3.34 -4.22 5.87
N ARG A 112 3.82 -3.01 6.16
CA ARG A 112 3.06 -1.99 6.89
C ARG A 112 1.73 -1.65 6.22
N ASP A 113 1.75 -1.42 4.90
CA ASP A 113 0.60 -0.87 4.20
C ASP A 113 -0.40 -1.95 3.75
N TYR A 114 0.04 -3.19 3.54
CA TYR A 114 -0.78 -4.24 2.94
C TYR A 114 -1.00 -5.49 3.80
N LEU A 115 -0.15 -5.78 4.80
CA LEU A 115 -0.37 -6.94 5.67
C LEU A 115 -1.61 -6.72 6.55
N ARG A 116 -2.67 -7.47 6.29
CA ARG A 116 -3.95 -7.42 7.00
C ARG A 116 -4.31 -8.78 7.57
N LYS A 117 -5.35 -8.82 8.39
CA LYS A 117 -5.84 -10.08 9.00
C LYS A 117 -6.32 -11.10 7.97
N ASP A 118 -6.83 -10.63 6.83
CA ASP A 118 -7.32 -11.45 5.71
C ASP A 118 -6.22 -12.00 4.80
N ILE A 119 -4.97 -11.52 4.91
CA ILE A 119 -3.82 -12.05 4.17
C ILE A 119 -3.39 -13.37 4.80
N GLY A 120 -3.49 -14.47 4.05
CA GLY A 120 -3.13 -15.81 4.50
C GLY A 120 -1.62 -16.03 4.57
N GLU A 121 -0.89 -15.59 3.53
CA GLU A 121 0.56 -15.74 3.44
C GLU A 121 1.21 -14.63 2.63
N VAL A 122 2.48 -14.36 2.90
CA VAL A 122 3.36 -13.47 2.16
C VAL A 122 4.61 -14.26 1.78
N LEU A 123 4.88 -14.37 0.50
CA LEU A 123 5.95 -15.18 -0.05
C LEU A 123 7.12 -14.30 -0.50
N PHE A 124 8.32 -14.75 -0.18
CA PHE A 124 9.58 -14.14 -0.61
C PHE A 124 10.40 -15.18 -1.35
N ASP A 125 10.91 -14.83 -2.52
CA ASP A 125 11.71 -15.72 -3.37
C ASP A 125 13.22 -15.54 -3.18
N THR A 126 13.64 -14.59 -2.35
CA THR A 126 15.04 -14.38 -1.97
C THR A 126 15.24 -14.51 -0.46
N PRO A 127 16.26 -15.23 -0.01
CA PRO A 127 16.55 -15.41 1.42
C PRO A 127 16.78 -14.07 2.15
N GLU A 128 17.42 -13.12 1.48
CA GLU A 128 17.73 -11.80 2.04
C GLU A 128 16.45 -11.03 2.37
N SER A 129 15.52 -10.95 1.41
CA SER A 129 14.22 -10.27 1.59
C SER A 129 13.36 -10.97 2.65
N PHE A 130 13.37 -12.29 2.67
CA PHE A 130 12.71 -13.08 3.70
C PHE A 130 13.28 -12.78 5.10
N GLN A 131 14.62 -12.80 5.24
CA GLN A 131 15.27 -12.53 6.53
C GLN A 131 14.97 -11.12 7.04
N GLU A 132 14.93 -10.15 6.14
CA GLU A 132 14.58 -8.77 6.49
C GLU A 132 13.12 -8.66 6.96
N ALA A 133 12.19 -9.25 6.20
CA ALA A 133 10.78 -9.28 6.54
C ALA A 133 10.51 -9.98 7.88
N ILE A 134 11.11 -11.16 8.10
CA ILE A 134 10.91 -11.94 9.32
C ILE A 134 11.48 -11.24 10.56
N THR A 135 12.63 -10.57 10.40
CA THR A 135 13.24 -9.80 11.49
C THR A 135 12.32 -8.65 11.93
N PHE A 136 11.80 -7.91 10.96
CA PHE A 136 10.86 -6.83 11.22
C PHE A 136 9.56 -7.33 11.87
N ILE A 137 8.96 -8.39 11.31
CA ILE A 137 7.70 -8.97 11.82
C ILE A 137 7.87 -9.47 13.25
N LYS A 138 8.97 -10.13 13.59
CA LYS A 138 9.24 -10.60 14.97
C LYS A 138 9.29 -9.48 15.99
N GLN A 139 9.82 -8.32 15.59
CA GLN A 139 9.93 -7.16 16.48
C GLN A 139 8.62 -6.41 16.65
N VAL A 140 7.83 -6.30 15.60
CA VAL A 140 6.71 -5.35 15.56
C VAL A 140 5.34 -6.03 15.51
N MET A 141 5.24 -7.19 14.85
CA MET A 141 3.98 -7.92 14.65
C MET A 141 4.15 -9.44 14.77
N PRO A 142 4.64 -9.96 15.91
CA PRO A 142 4.99 -11.38 16.06
C PRO A 142 3.83 -12.35 15.78
N GLN A 143 2.59 -11.92 15.93
CA GLN A 143 1.39 -12.72 15.61
C GLN A 143 1.26 -13.07 14.13
N TYR A 144 1.98 -12.39 13.22
CA TYR A 144 1.97 -12.65 11.79
C TYR A 144 3.21 -13.41 11.29
N GLU A 145 4.12 -13.81 12.18
CA GLU A 145 5.35 -14.53 11.81
C GLU A 145 5.06 -15.77 10.93
N ASN A 146 4.06 -16.54 11.29
CA ASN A 146 3.68 -17.77 10.58
C ASN A 146 3.20 -17.54 9.14
N ARG A 147 2.90 -16.30 8.76
CA ARG A 147 2.43 -15.95 7.42
C ARG A 147 3.56 -15.60 6.47
N ILE A 148 4.74 -15.30 6.99
CA ILE A 148 5.93 -14.96 6.21
C ILE A 148 6.64 -16.26 5.84
N LYS A 149 6.81 -16.51 4.56
CA LYS A 149 7.38 -17.77 4.05
C LYS A 149 8.42 -17.52 2.99
N LEU A 150 9.48 -18.32 3.02
CA LEU A 150 10.42 -18.39 1.91
C LEU A 150 9.84 -19.31 0.83
N TYR A 151 9.88 -18.85 -0.41
CA TYR A 151 9.47 -19.60 -1.57
C TYR A 151 10.68 -20.30 -2.21
N GLU A 152 10.67 -21.63 -2.28
CA GLU A 152 11.80 -22.47 -2.73
C GLU A 152 11.46 -23.40 -3.91
N ASP A 153 10.43 -23.06 -4.69
CA ASP A 153 10.06 -23.85 -5.88
C ASP A 153 11.02 -23.53 -7.05
N LYS A 154 11.10 -24.49 -8.03
CA LYS A 154 11.86 -24.32 -9.27
C LYS A 154 11.21 -23.33 -10.24
N LEU A 155 9.89 -23.19 -10.18
CA LEU A 155 9.16 -22.23 -11.00
C LEU A 155 9.26 -20.85 -10.35
N PRO A 156 9.70 -19.79 -11.06
CA PRO A 156 9.77 -18.44 -10.52
C PRO A 156 8.43 -18.00 -9.90
N LEU A 157 8.48 -17.27 -8.79
CA LEU A 157 7.31 -16.89 -7.99
C LEU A 157 6.24 -16.17 -8.82
N PHE A 158 6.61 -15.19 -9.62
CA PHE A 158 5.68 -14.43 -10.45
C PHE A 158 5.06 -15.28 -11.57
N ASN A 159 5.82 -16.23 -12.13
CA ASN A 159 5.30 -17.17 -13.14
C ASN A 159 4.29 -18.14 -12.52
N ARG A 160 4.56 -18.62 -11.29
CA ARG A 160 3.64 -19.51 -10.59
C ARG A 160 2.25 -18.91 -10.39
N TYR A 161 2.21 -17.62 -10.09
CA TYR A 161 0.96 -16.89 -9.86
C TYR A 161 0.49 -16.08 -11.09
N GLN A 162 1.13 -16.28 -12.26
CA GLN A 162 0.81 -15.58 -13.51
C GLN A 162 0.82 -14.05 -13.39
N ILE A 163 1.71 -13.53 -12.54
CA ILE A 163 1.82 -12.09 -12.29
C ILE A 163 2.64 -11.39 -13.36
N GLU A 164 3.69 -12.07 -13.89
CA GLU A 164 4.62 -11.49 -14.86
C GLU A 164 3.90 -10.99 -16.13
N GLY A 165 3.05 -11.83 -16.72
CA GLY A 165 2.25 -11.42 -17.87
C GLY A 165 1.25 -10.29 -17.58
N GLN A 166 0.76 -10.19 -16.34
CA GLN A 166 -0.09 -9.07 -15.93
C GLN A 166 0.71 -7.76 -15.79
N ILE A 167 1.94 -7.84 -15.27
CA ILE A 167 2.84 -6.68 -15.21
C ILE A 167 3.21 -6.23 -16.62
N GLU A 168 3.58 -7.14 -17.51
CA GLU A 168 3.89 -6.81 -18.92
C GLU A 168 2.71 -6.13 -19.59
N SER A 169 1.49 -6.70 -19.48
CA SER A 169 0.29 -6.13 -20.08
C SER A 169 -0.08 -4.75 -19.53
N ALA A 170 0.33 -4.42 -18.30
CA ALA A 170 0.10 -3.11 -17.72
C ALA A 170 0.92 -1.98 -18.37
N PHE A 171 2.02 -2.33 -19.04
CA PHE A 171 2.88 -1.40 -19.76
C PHE A 171 2.67 -1.44 -21.28
N GLU A 172 1.82 -2.34 -21.79
CA GLU A 172 1.51 -2.40 -23.21
C GLU A 172 0.54 -1.27 -23.58
N ARG A 173 0.83 -0.62 -24.72
CA ARG A 173 -0.04 0.41 -25.29
C ARG A 173 -1.38 -0.16 -25.75
N GLU A 174 -1.38 -1.39 -26.27
CA GLU A 174 -2.54 -2.07 -26.81
C GLU A 174 -2.87 -3.33 -26.01
N VAL A 175 -4.07 -3.37 -25.44
CA VAL A 175 -4.56 -4.50 -24.67
C VAL A 175 -5.66 -5.23 -25.44
N LYS A 176 -5.51 -6.55 -25.61
CA LYS A 176 -6.46 -7.38 -26.36
C LYS A 176 -7.71 -7.69 -25.54
N LEU A 177 -8.86 -7.65 -26.20
CA LEU A 177 -10.14 -8.05 -25.64
C LEU A 177 -10.43 -9.54 -25.89
N PRO A 178 -11.20 -10.23 -25.01
CA PRO A 178 -11.50 -11.65 -25.13
C PRO A 178 -12.16 -12.06 -26.44
N ALA A 179 -13.07 -11.24 -26.98
CA ALA A 179 -13.75 -11.51 -28.24
C ALA A 179 -12.91 -11.18 -29.50
N GLY A 180 -11.71 -10.63 -29.36
CA GLY A 180 -10.77 -10.36 -30.43
C GLY A 180 -10.64 -8.89 -30.85
N GLY A 181 -11.27 -7.97 -30.12
CA GLY A 181 -11.02 -6.53 -30.20
C GLY A 181 -9.77 -6.10 -29.40
N SER A 182 -9.51 -4.81 -29.33
CA SER A 182 -8.44 -4.24 -28.52
C SER A 182 -8.79 -2.86 -27.99
N VAL A 183 -8.16 -2.49 -26.88
CA VAL A 183 -8.17 -1.14 -26.29
C VAL A 183 -6.78 -0.56 -26.43
N VAL A 184 -6.65 0.65 -26.96
CA VAL A 184 -5.40 1.38 -27.07
C VAL A 184 -5.41 2.55 -26.11
N ILE A 185 -4.42 2.62 -25.21
CA ILE A 185 -4.32 3.64 -24.17
C ILE A 185 -3.09 4.50 -24.44
N ASP A 186 -3.31 5.76 -24.79
CA ASP A 186 -2.26 6.71 -25.14
C ASP A 186 -2.23 7.90 -24.17
N PRO A 187 -1.16 8.07 -23.38
CA PRO A 187 -0.93 9.30 -22.64
C PRO A 187 -0.54 10.44 -23.60
N THR A 188 -1.23 11.56 -23.47
CA THR A 188 -0.88 12.81 -24.14
C THR A 188 -0.40 13.83 -23.12
N GLU A 189 -0.02 15.05 -23.55
CA GLU A 189 0.45 16.11 -22.64
C GLU A 189 -0.58 16.47 -21.54
N ALA A 190 -1.89 16.45 -21.88
CA ALA A 190 -2.93 16.97 -21.00
C ALA A 190 -4.05 15.96 -20.68
N LEU A 191 -4.10 14.82 -21.37
CA LEU A 191 -5.15 13.80 -21.18
C LEU A 191 -4.62 12.41 -21.52
N ILE A 192 -5.39 11.38 -21.13
CA ILE A 192 -5.20 10.02 -21.61
C ILE A 192 -6.31 9.73 -22.61
N SER A 193 -5.97 9.37 -23.85
CA SER A 193 -6.93 8.91 -24.84
C SER A 193 -7.06 7.38 -24.79
N ILE A 194 -8.29 6.91 -24.90
CA ILE A 194 -8.60 5.48 -24.94
C ILE A 194 -9.40 5.22 -26.21
N ASP A 195 -8.83 4.42 -27.10
CA ASP A 195 -9.47 4.01 -28.36
C ASP A 195 -9.88 2.54 -28.29
N ILE A 196 -11.03 2.20 -28.86
CA ILE A 196 -11.59 0.84 -28.86
C ILE A 196 -11.69 0.33 -30.30
N ASN A 197 -11.02 -0.79 -30.56
CA ASN A 197 -10.99 -1.46 -31.85
C ASN A 197 -11.72 -2.80 -31.79
N SER A 198 -12.77 -2.97 -32.60
CA SER A 198 -13.54 -4.21 -32.68
C SER A 198 -12.99 -5.24 -33.70
N SER A 199 -11.92 -4.97 -34.39
CA SER A 199 -11.35 -5.47 -35.63
C SER A 199 -11.57 -6.95 -36.04
N ARG A 200 -11.90 -7.87 -35.14
CA ARG A 200 -12.19 -9.29 -35.41
C ARG A 200 -13.30 -9.89 -34.58
N ALA A 201 -14.02 -9.09 -33.82
CA ALA A 201 -15.13 -9.53 -32.98
C ALA A 201 -16.39 -9.80 -33.82
N THR A 202 -16.24 -10.48 -34.98
CA THR A 202 -17.31 -10.74 -35.97
C THR A 202 -18.21 -11.91 -35.60
N ARG A 203 -18.33 -12.28 -34.35
CA ARG A 203 -19.21 -13.37 -33.87
C ARG A 203 -20.64 -12.92 -33.58
N GLY A 204 -20.92 -11.62 -33.67
CA GLY A 204 -22.27 -11.09 -33.52
C GLY A 204 -23.11 -11.32 -34.77
N ALA A 205 -24.43 -11.41 -34.62
CA ALA A 205 -25.38 -11.57 -35.73
C ALA A 205 -25.49 -10.30 -36.59
N ASP A 206 -25.12 -9.15 -36.02
CA ASP A 206 -25.08 -7.86 -36.68
C ASP A 206 -23.97 -6.93 -36.11
N ILE A 207 -23.84 -5.75 -36.72
CA ILE A 207 -22.83 -4.74 -36.36
C ILE A 207 -23.13 -4.16 -34.98
N GLU A 208 -24.40 -3.97 -34.61
CA GLU A 208 -24.80 -3.37 -33.33
C GLU A 208 -24.52 -4.31 -32.17
N GLU A 209 -24.80 -5.60 -32.32
CA GLU A 209 -24.48 -6.61 -31.32
C GLU A 209 -22.97 -6.74 -31.10
N THR A 210 -22.21 -6.71 -32.20
CA THR A 210 -20.74 -6.72 -32.15
C THR A 210 -20.20 -5.48 -31.39
N ALA A 211 -20.73 -4.29 -31.68
CA ALA A 211 -20.32 -3.05 -31.03
C ALA A 211 -20.68 -3.06 -29.55
N LEU A 212 -21.87 -3.53 -29.17
CA LEU A 212 -22.30 -3.64 -27.80
C LEU A 212 -21.35 -4.55 -27.00
N ASN A 213 -21.10 -5.75 -27.48
CA ASN A 213 -20.24 -6.72 -26.81
C ASN A 213 -18.80 -6.21 -26.65
N THR A 214 -18.24 -5.62 -27.73
CA THR A 214 -16.91 -5.02 -27.70
C THR A 214 -16.82 -3.87 -26.68
N ASN A 215 -17.83 -3.01 -26.61
CA ASN A 215 -17.85 -1.91 -25.65
C ASN A 215 -17.98 -2.37 -24.19
N LEU A 216 -18.74 -3.43 -23.93
CA LEU A 216 -18.84 -4.01 -22.58
C LEU A 216 -17.51 -4.62 -22.14
N GLU A 217 -16.87 -5.43 -22.99
CA GLU A 217 -15.55 -5.98 -22.70
C GLU A 217 -14.50 -4.87 -22.52
N ALA A 218 -14.55 -3.82 -23.35
CA ALA A 218 -13.66 -2.68 -23.23
C ALA A 218 -13.87 -1.92 -21.91
N ALA A 219 -15.12 -1.75 -21.46
CA ALA A 219 -15.41 -1.08 -20.19
C ALA A 219 -14.81 -1.84 -18.99
N ASP A 220 -14.93 -3.16 -18.98
CA ASP A 220 -14.34 -4.02 -17.95
C ASP A 220 -12.82 -3.94 -17.95
N GLU A 221 -12.19 -4.01 -19.14
CA GLU A 221 -10.75 -3.95 -19.30
C GLU A 221 -10.20 -2.56 -18.94
N ILE A 222 -10.85 -1.48 -19.37
CA ILE A 222 -10.47 -0.10 -18.99
C ILE A 222 -10.52 0.05 -17.46
N ALA A 223 -11.58 -0.45 -16.81
CA ALA A 223 -11.69 -0.42 -15.35
C ALA A 223 -10.58 -1.21 -14.66
N ARG A 224 -10.10 -2.30 -15.26
CA ARG A 224 -8.95 -3.07 -14.79
C ARG A 224 -7.65 -2.28 -14.94
N GLN A 225 -7.41 -1.68 -16.10
CA GLN A 225 -6.21 -0.88 -16.40
C GLN A 225 -6.08 0.37 -15.52
N LEU A 226 -7.18 0.99 -15.16
CA LEU A 226 -7.19 2.14 -14.23
C LEU A 226 -6.78 1.79 -12.78
N ARG A 227 -6.67 0.50 -12.43
CA ARG A 227 -6.23 0.02 -11.11
C ARG A 227 -4.77 -0.45 -11.07
N LEU A 228 -4.15 -0.59 -12.23
CA LEU A 228 -2.74 -0.94 -12.39
C LEU A 228 -1.88 0.31 -12.36
#